data_aac52cd4c67a4304fec3d8db3a43860a
#
_entry.id   aac52cd4c67a4304fec3d8db3a43860a
#
_cell.length_a   1.000
_cell.length_b   1.000
_cell.length_c   1.000
_cell.angle_alpha   90.00
_cell.angle_beta   90.00
_cell.angle_gamma   90.00
#
_symmetry.space_group_name_H-M   'P 1'
#
loop_
_entity.id
_entity.type
_entity.pdbx_description
1 polymer ?
#
loop_
_entity_poly.entity_id
_entity_poly.type
_entity_poly.pdbx_seq_one_letter_code
_entity_poly.pdbx_strand_id
1 'polypeptide(L)'
;PKLLILGAQHMFAMFGATVLVPLLTGLSVSTTLLCAGLGTLLFHFLCKGKVPAFLGSSFAYLGGFTIVTNGGANPENLPYACAAVALSGLVYVLFSALISAFGIRKMMKFFPPVVTGPIIIAIGLILAPSAITNCQANWLLAFVALGVVIVCNIWGKGMVKILPILIGVLVSYAVALVTGAVDFQTIGAAAWFGIPLHKDSMGLFAIDGSETFISAVFTIVPIALATMMEHIGDIAAISATTGKNYIRDPGLNKTLLGDGLATAMAGLLGGPANTTYGENTGVLALTKIYDPLV
;
A
#
# COMPACT_ATOMS: atom_id res chain seq x y z
N PRO A 1 -17.65 -20.46 -8.04
CA PRO A 1 -18.16 -19.16 -8.51
C PRO A 1 -18.19 -18.11 -7.41
N LYS A 2 -18.68 -18.41 -6.18
CA LYS A 2 -18.77 -17.41 -5.08
C LYS A 2 -17.40 -16.88 -4.64
N LEU A 3 -16.38 -17.73 -4.51
CA LEU A 3 -15.01 -17.35 -4.16
C LEU A 3 -14.42 -16.34 -5.16
N LEU A 4 -14.62 -16.54 -6.45
CA LEU A 4 -14.12 -15.61 -7.48
C LEU A 4 -14.78 -14.23 -7.40
N ILE A 5 -16.10 -14.19 -7.14
CA ILE A 5 -16.81 -12.91 -6.98
C ILE A 5 -16.31 -12.17 -5.74
N LEU A 6 -16.08 -12.89 -4.64
CA LEU A 6 -15.55 -12.30 -3.39
C LEU A 6 -14.11 -11.86 -3.56
N GLY A 7 -13.27 -12.66 -4.21
CA GLY A 7 -11.90 -12.25 -4.55
C GLY A 7 -11.87 -11.01 -5.43
N ALA A 8 -12.76 -10.92 -6.42
CA ALA A 8 -12.92 -9.71 -7.23
C ALA A 8 -13.31 -8.49 -6.38
N GLN A 9 -14.15 -8.64 -5.35
CA GLN A 9 -14.49 -7.54 -4.43
C GLN A 9 -13.25 -7.03 -3.69
N HIS A 10 -12.40 -7.94 -3.19
CA HIS A 10 -11.14 -7.57 -2.54
C HIS A 10 -10.19 -6.87 -3.52
N MET A 11 -10.12 -7.34 -4.76
CA MET A 11 -9.32 -6.71 -5.82
C MET A 11 -9.81 -5.30 -6.14
N PHE A 12 -11.11 -5.07 -6.21
CA PHE A 12 -11.67 -3.72 -6.42
C PHE A 12 -11.47 -2.80 -5.22
N ALA A 13 -11.52 -3.32 -3.98
CA ALA A 13 -11.29 -2.52 -2.79
C ALA A 13 -9.87 -1.96 -2.72
N MET A 14 -8.87 -2.78 -3.09
CA MET A 14 -7.46 -2.38 -3.06
C MET A 14 -7.02 -1.56 -4.28
N PHE A 15 -7.76 -1.65 -5.40
CA PHE A 15 -7.30 -1.15 -6.70
C PHE A 15 -6.94 0.33 -6.67
N GLY A 16 -7.84 1.17 -6.12
CA GLY A 16 -7.64 2.63 -6.09
C GLY A 16 -6.36 3.01 -5.35
N ALA A 17 -6.15 2.47 -4.15
CA ALA A 17 -4.98 2.77 -3.33
C ALA A 17 -3.69 2.21 -3.96
N THR A 18 -3.71 0.96 -4.44
CA THR A 18 -2.53 0.30 -5.01
C THR A 18 -2.05 0.98 -6.31
N VAL A 19 -2.97 1.50 -7.13
CA VAL A 19 -2.62 2.19 -8.38
C VAL A 19 -2.20 3.63 -8.13
N LEU A 20 -2.73 4.30 -7.12
CA LEU A 20 -2.44 5.71 -6.86
C LEU A 20 -0.98 5.93 -6.44
N VAL A 21 -0.40 5.07 -5.60
CA VAL A 21 0.98 5.21 -5.11
C VAL A 21 2.00 5.25 -6.27
N PRO A 22 2.03 4.29 -7.22
CA PRO A 22 2.97 4.36 -8.34
C PRO A 22 2.75 5.58 -9.23
N LEU A 23 1.51 6.03 -9.43
CA LEU A 23 1.22 7.25 -10.20
C LEU A 23 1.81 8.50 -9.55
N LEU A 24 1.79 8.59 -8.22
CA LEU A 24 2.36 9.71 -7.46
C LEU A 24 3.89 9.65 -7.35
N THR A 25 4.48 8.46 -7.37
CA THR A 25 5.93 8.27 -7.22
C THR A 25 6.68 8.20 -8.55
N GLY A 26 5.98 8.05 -9.67
CA GLY A 26 6.57 7.80 -10.98
C GLY A 26 6.97 6.34 -11.23
N LEU A 27 6.61 5.43 -10.31
CA LEU A 27 6.85 3.99 -10.48
C LEU A 27 5.84 3.36 -11.45
N SER A 28 6.19 2.17 -11.96
CA SER A 28 5.30 1.42 -12.85
C SER A 28 4.11 0.80 -12.09
N VAL A 29 2.89 1.10 -12.57
CA VAL A 29 1.66 0.50 -12.02
C VAL A 29 1.67 -1.03 -12.17
N SER A 30 2.13 -1.55 -13.32
CA SER A 30 2.18 -2.99 -13.58
C SER A 30 3.17 -3.71 -12.65
N THR A 31 4.34 -3.12 -12.38
CA THR A 31 5.30 -3.63 -11.40
C THR A 31 4.71 -3.62 -10.00
N THR A 32 4.02 -2.55 -9.64
CA THR A 32 3.37 -2.41 -8.32
C THR A 32 2.30 -3.48 -8.11
N LEU A 33 1.43 -3.72 -9.09
CA LEU A 33 0.40 -4.75 -9.02
C LEU A 33 1.01 -6.16 -8.92
N LEU A 34 2.08 -6.43 -9.68
CA LEU A 34 2.83 -7.68 -9.57
C LEU A 34 3.39 -7.87 -8.15
N CYS A 35 4.05 -6.84 -7.61
CA CYS A 35 4.62 -6.86 -6.25
C CYS A 35 3.55 -7.03 -5.18
N ALA A 36 2.39 -6.38 -5.32
CA ALA A 36 1.26 -6.54 -4.40
C ALA A 36 0.73 -7.98 -4.41
N GLY A 37 0.55 -8.58 -5.59
CA GLY A 37 0.11 -9.96 -5.73
C GLY A 37 1.12 -10.96 -5.17
N LEU A 38 2.39 -10.87 -5.57
CA LEU A 38 3.46 -11.73 -5.05
C LEU A 38 3.68 -11.55 -3.55
N GLY A 39 3.62 -10.29 -3.07
CA GLY A 39 3.73 -9.96 -1.65
C GLY A 39 2.61 -10.58 -0.83
N THR A 40 1.37 -10.49 -1.31
CA THR A 40 0.21 -11.13 -0.67
C THR A 40 0.36 -12.66 -0.61
N LEU A 41 0.78 -13.29 -1.70
CA LEU A 41 1.02 -14.75 -1.73
C LEU A 41 2.14 -15.15 -0.75
N LEU A 42 3.24 -14.40 -0.72
CA LEU A 42 4.35 -14.62 0.23
C LEU A 42 3.89 -14.46 1.67
N PHE A 43 3.10 -13.44 1.97
CA PHE A 43 2.51 -13.23 3.28
C PHE A 43 1.63 -14.41 3.71
N HIS A 44 0.74 -14.87 2.83
CA HIS A 44 -0.12 -16.03 3.09
C HIS A 44 0.68 -17.30 3.32
N PHE A 45 1.74 -17.52 2.57
CA PHE A 45 2.63 -18.66 2.77
C PHE A 45 3.28 -18.63 4.18
N LEU A 46 3.83 -17.49 4.59
CA LEU A 46 4.49 -17.32 5.88
C LEU A 46 3.51 -17.37 7.07
N CYS A 47 2.29 -16.84 6.87
CA CYS A 47 1.20 -16.91 7.85
C CYS A 47 0.43 -18.24 7.82
N LYS A 48 0.88 -19.21 7.00
CA LYS A 48 0.25 -20.54 6.85
C LYS A 48 -1.23 -20.47 6.45
N GLY A 49 -1.61 -19.50 5.62
CA GLY A 49 -2.97 -19.29 5.17
C GLY A 49 -3.97 -19.00 6.29
N LYS A 50 -3.54 -18.44 7.44
CA LYS A 50 -4.44 -18.20 8.57
C LYS A 50 -5.06 -16.81 8.57
N VAL A 51 -4.34 -15.80 8.08
CA VAL A 51 -4.73 -14.38 8.18
C VAL A 51 -5.34 -13.94 6.86
N PRO A 52 -6.61 -13.54 6.83
CA PRO A 52 -7.25 -13.01 5.63
C PRO A 52 -6.86 -11.53 5.43
N ALA A 53 -5.63 -11.28 5.00
CA ALA A 53 -5.13 -9.95 4.73
C ALA A 53 -4.67 -9.85 3.28
N PHE A 54 -4.85 -8.68 2.67
CA PHE A 54 -4.30 -8.30 1.38
C PHE A 54 -3.18 -7.28 1.60
N LEU A 55 -2.09 -7.41 0.85
CA LEU A 55 -0.98 -6.47 0.84
C LEU A 55 -1.00 -5.65 -0.45
N GLY A 56 -0.84 -4.34 -0.29
CA GLY A 56 -0.73 -3.43 -1.43
C GLY A 56 0.25 -2.29 -1.14
N SER A 57 0.33 -1.32 -2.03
CA SER A 57 1.32 -0.24 -1.94
C SER A 57 1.07 0.69 -0.76
N SER A 58 2.10 0.99 0.01
CA SER A 58 2.04 1.85 1.20
C SER A 58 2.11 3.34 0.84
N PHE A 59 1.14 4.12 1.33
CA PHE A 59 1.15 5.58 1.23
C PHE A 59 2.20 6.24 2.13
N ALA A 60 2.60 5.59 3.22
CA ALA A 60 3.53 6.16 4.18
C ALA A 60 4.89 6.52 3.56
N TYR A 61 5.29 5.80 2.52
CA TYR A 61 6.58 6.02 1.84
C TYR A 61 6.55 7.14 0.79
N LEU A 62 5.38 7.69 0.43
CA LEU A 62 5.27 8.75 -0.58
C LEU A 62 6.17 9.96 -0.28
N GLY A 63 6.20 10.42 0.98
CA GLY A 63 7.08 11.51 1.40
C GLY A 63 8.57 11.19 1.17
N GLY A 64 8.98 9.95 1.47
CA GLY A 64 10.34 9.48 1.23
C GLY A 64 10.70 9.48 -0.26
N PHE A 65 9.82 8.95 -1.12
CA PHE A 65 10.00 9.01 -2.57
C PHE A 65 10.10 10.45 -3.07
N THR A 66 9.20 11.32 -2.62
CA THR A 66 9.21 12.75 -3.00
C THR A 66 10.52 13.44 -2.64
N ILE A 67 11.08 13.16 -1.47
CA ILE A 67 12.36 13.75 -1.05
C ILE A 67 13.51 13.20 -1.91
N VAL A 68 13.60 11.89 -2.10
CA VAL A 68 14.71 11.25 -2.84
C VAL A 68 14.70 11.64 -4.32
N THR A 69 13.50 11.79 -4.92
CA THR A 69 13.35 12.19 -6.32
C THR A 69 13.24 13.71 -6.53
N ASN A 70 13.39 14.50 -5.46
CA ASN A 70 13.21 15.96 -5.49
C ASN A 70 11.88 16.36 -6.15
N GLY A 71 10.77 15.79 -5.65
CA GLY A 71 9.43 16.05 -6.19
C GLY A 71 9.20 15.50 -7.60
N GLY A 72 9.97 14.50 -8.04
CA GLY A 72 9.91 13.93 -9.38
C GLY A 72 10.83 14.59 -10.41
N ALA A 73 11.62 15.61 -9.99
CA ALA A 73 12.60 16.27 -10.86
C ALA A 73 13.77 15.36 -11.21
N ASN A 74 14.10 14.39 -10.35
CA ASN A 74 15.20 13.46 -10.51
C ASN A 74 14.68 12.01 -10.55
N PRO A 75 14.02 11.58 -11.63
CA PRO A 75 13.46 10.23 -11.74
C PRO A 75 14.56 9.15 -11.75
N GLU A 76 15.79 9.48 -12.09
CA GLU A 76 16.98 8.61 -12.01
C GLU A 76 17.29 8.15 -10.57
N ASN A 77 16.73 8.81 -9.55
CA ASN A 77 16.88 8.43 -8.15
C ASN A 77 15.84 7.38 -7.69
N LEU A 78 14.86 7.03 -8.53
CA LEU A 78 13.84 6.01 -8.19
C LEU A 78 14.45 4.66 -7.79
N PRO A 79 15.47 4.12 -8.46
CA PRO A 79 16.09 2.87 -8.03
C PRO A 79 16.67 2.93 -6.62
N TYR A 80 17.28 4.07 -6.24
CA TYR A 80 17.82 4.27 -4.89
C TYR A 80 16.71 4.31 -3.83
N ALA A 81 15.58 4.96 -4.15
CA ALA A 81 14.41 4.93 -3.29
C ALA A 81 13.87 3.51 -3.13
N CYS A 82 13.77 2.74 -4.22
CA CYS A 82 13.35 1.33 -4.18
C CYS A 82 14.34 0.45 -3.40
N ALA A 83 15.66 0.67 -3.53
CA ALA A 83 16.68 -0.02 -2.75
C ALA A 83 16.54 0.29 -1.23
N ALA A 84 16.27 1.54 -0.88
CA ALA A 84 16.02 1.92 0.50
C ALA A 84 14.71 1.32 1.05
N VAL A 85 13.67 1.18 0.22
CA VAL A 85 12.45 0.41 0.55
C VAL A 85 12.78 -1.05 0.84
N ALA A 86 13.64 -1.67 0.03
CA ALA A 86 14.06 -3.04 0.29
C ALA A 86 14.76 -3.19 1.65
N LEU A 87 15.63 -2.25 2.00
CA LEU A 87 16.28 -2.21 3.32
C LEU A 87 15.27 -1.96 4.46
N SER A 88 14.26 -1.11 4.23
CA SER A 88 13.19 -0.90 5.19
C SER A 88 12.43 -2.21 5.49
N GLY A 89 12.18 -3.04 4.47
CA GLY A 89 11.62 -4.37 4.65
C GLY A 89 12.49 -5.28 5.54
N LEU A 90 13.82 -5.16 5.48
CA LEU A 90 14.73 -5.91 6.36
C LEU A 90 14.62 -5.47 7.82
N VAL A 91 14.25 -4.22 8.09
CA VAL A 91 13.97 -3.75 9.47
C VAL A 91 12.79 -4.52 10.06
N TYR A 92 11.75 -4.81 9.28
CA TYR A 92 10.64 -5.67 9.73
C TYR A 92 11.11 -7.09 10.05
N VAL A 93 11.99 -7.65 9.21
CA VAL A 93 12.56 -8.99 9.44
C VAL A 93 13.33 -9.01 10.75
N LEU A 94 14.17 -8.01 11.01
CA LEU A 94 14.88 -7.84 12.27
C LEU A 94 13.91 -7.75 13.45
N PHE A 95 12.85 -6.94 13.31
CA PHE A 95 11.86 -6.79 14.37
C PHE A 95 11.08 -8.08 14.63
N SER A 96 10.72 -8.81 13.58
CA SER A 96 10.13 -10.15 13.69
C SER A 96 11.03 -11.11 14.48
N ALA A 97 12.33 -11.10 14.20
CA ALA A 97 13.31 -11.91 14.94
C ALA A 97 13.39 -11.50 16.42
N LEU A 98 13.39 -10.19 16.71
CA LEU A 98 13.37 -9.67 18.09
C LEU A 98 12.10 -10.07 18.84
N ILE A 99 10.93 -10.01 18.19
CA ILE A 99 9.67 -10.49 18.80
C ILE A 99 9.74 -11.99 19.09
N SER A 100 10.35 -12.77 18.20
CA SER A 100 10.51 -14.21 18.40
C SER A 100 11.45 -14.53 19.57
N ALA A 101 12.50 -13.72 19.76
CA ALA A 101 13.49 -13.91 20.82
C ALA A 101 13.01 -13.40 22.19
N PHE A 102 12.45 -12.20 22.25
CA PHE A 102 12.13 -11.50 23.50
C PHE A 102 10.66 -11.56 23.89
N GLY A 103 9.80 -12.01 22.96
CA GLY A 103 8.37 -12.09 23.12
C GLY A 103 7.65 -10.76 22.85
N ILE A 104 6.43 -10.87 22.33
CA ILE A 104 5.59 -9.74 21.90
C ILE A 104 5.34 -8.71 23.01
N ARG A 105 5.11 -9.18 24.26
CA ARG A 105 4.77 -8.28 25.38
C ARG A 105 5.87 -7.28 25.71
N LYS A 106 7.15 -7.67 25.57
CA LYS A 106 8.29 -6.78 25.79
C LYS A 106 8.41 -5.79 24.63
N MET A 107 8.28 -6.27 23.41
CA MET A 107 8.41 -5.44 22.21
C MET A 107 7.30 -4.40 22.08
N MET A 108 6.05 -4.75 22.40
CA MET A 108 4.92 -3.80 22.39
C MET A 108 5.03 -2.65 23.39
N LYS A 109 5.95 -2.71 24.35
CA LYS A 109 6.23 -1.55 25.21
C LYS A 109 6.93 -0.41 24.48
N PHE A 110 7.67 -0.71 23.41
CA PHE A 110 8.30 0.30 22.55
C PHE A 110 7.32 0.95 21.56
N PHE A 111 6.15 0.34 21.36
CA PHE A 111 5.12 0.80 20.41
C PHE A 111 3.77 0.97 21.12
N PRO A 112 3.65 1.94 22.05
CA PRO A 112 2.39 2.19 22.72
C PRO A 112 1.37 2.79 21.74
N PRO A 113 0.05 2.45 21.88
CA PRO A 113 -1.00 2.97 21.01
C PRO A 113 -1.08 4.51 20.94
N VAL A 114 -0.61 5.19 21.98
CA VAL A 114 -0.54 6.67 22.03
C VAL A 114 0.40 7.25 20.97
N VAL A 115 1.35 6.47 20.44
CA VAL A 115 2.27 6.90 19.38
C VAL A 115 1.67 6.62 18.00
N THR A 116 0.90 5.54 17.85
CA THR A 116 0.33 5.11 16.56
C THR A 116 -0.62 6.14 15.97
N GLY A 117 -1.53 6.69 16.79
CA GLY A 117 -2.51 7.69 16.35
C GLY A 117 -1.85 8.94 15.74
N PRO A 118 -0.95 9.63 16.48
CA PRO A 118 -0.20 10.76 15.96
C PRO A 118 0.60 10.47 14.68
N ILE A 119 1.19 9.29 14.53
CA ILE A 119 1.92 8.90 13.32
C ILE A 119 0.96 8.85 12.11
N ILE A 120 -0.19 8.22 12.24
CA ILE A 120 -1.19 8.14 11.16
C ILE A 120 -1.70 9.55 10.78
N ILE A 121 -1.96 10.39 11.76
CA ILE A 121 -2.34 11.80 11.53
C ILE A 121 -1.23 12.54 10.78
N ALA A 122 0.02 12.38 11.18
CA ALA A 122 1.17 13.02 10.54
C ALA A 122 1.32 12.59 9.08
N ILE A 123 1.15 11.29 8.77
CA ILE A 123 1.16 10.78 7.39
C ILE A 123 0.07 11.49 6.56
N GLY A 124 -1.16 11.58 7.07
CA GLY A 124 -2.26 12.28 6.38
C GLY A 124 -1.96 13.76 6.11
N LEU A 125 -1.39 14.46 7.09
CA LEU A 125 -1.02 15.87 6.97
C LEU A 125 0.13 16.11 5.98
N ILE A 126 1.12 15.21 5.92
CA ILE A 126 2.23 15.28 4.95
C ILE A 126 1.70 15.09 3.51
N LEU A 127 0.68 14.27 3.31
CA LEU A 127 0.09 14.00 1.99
C LEU A 127 -0.90 15.09 1.53
N ALA A 128 -1.45 15.89 2.44
CA ALA A 128 -2.47 16.88 2.13
C ALA A 128 -2.03 17.91 1.05
N PRO A 129 -0.81 18.49 1.07
CA PRO A 129 -0.36 19.39 0.02
C PRO A 129 -0.35 18.74 -1.37
N SER A 130 0.10 17.48 -1.47
CA SER A 130 0.10 16.73 -2.72
C SER A 130 -1.32 16.53 -3.26
N ALA A 131 -2.28 16.22 -2.38
CA ALA A 131 -3.69 16.09 -2.76
C ALA A 131 -4.24 17.41 -3.33
N ILE A 132 -3.93 18.55 -2.69
CA ILE A 132 -4.36 19.88 -3.19
C ILE A 132 -3.73 20.18 -4.55
N THR A 133 -2.44 19.91 -4.73
CA THR A 133 -1.76 20.13 -6.02
C THR A 133 -2.41 19.29 -7.13
N ASN A 134 -2.75 18.02 -6.86
CA ASN A 134 -3.44 17.17 -7.82
C ASN A 134 -4.86 17.68 -8.15
N CYS A 135 -5.58 18.24 -7.18
CA CYS A 135 -6.90 18.85 -7.42
C CYS A 135 -6.82 20.07 -8.33
N GLN A 136 -5.71 20.83 -8.30
CA GLN A 136 -5.50 22.02 -9.15
C GLN A 136 -5.48 21.69 -10.65
N ALA A 137 -5.16 20.45 -11.03
CA ALA A 137 -5.23 20.02 -12.43
C ALA A 137 -6.65 20.13 -13.01
N ASN A 138 -7.68 19.80 -12.23
CA ASN A 138 -9.09 19.96 -12.61
C ASN A 138 -10.00 19.93 -11.38
N TRP A 139 -10.37 21.12 -10.89
CA TRP A 139 -11.22 21.26 -9.71
C TRP A 139 -12.62 20.65 -9.87
N LEU A 140 -13.20 20.66 -11.08
CA LEU A 140 -14.50 20.05 -11.33
C LEU A 140 -14.45 18.55 -11.03
N LEU A 141 -13.48 17.86 -11.61
CA LEU A 141 -13.30 16.42 -11.41
C LEU A 141 -12.97 16.08 -9.96
N ALA A 142 -12.16 16.91 -9.30
CA ALA A 142 -11.82 16.76 -7.88
C ALA A 142 -13.06 16.84 -6.99
N PHE A 143 -13.93 17.85 -7.19
CA PHE A 143 -15.17 18.00 -6.42
C PHE A 143 -16.17 16.90 -6.72
N VAL A 144 -16.28 16.44 -7.97
CA VAL A 144 -17.13 15.29 -8.32
C VAL A 144 -16.65 14.04 -7.60
N ALA A 145 -15.36 13.72 -7.67
CA ALA A 145 -14.79 12.55 -6.99
C ALA A 145 -15.02 12.61 -5.48
N LEU A 146 -14.69 13.74 -4.85
CA LEU A 146 -14.85 13.93 -3.40
C LEU A 146 -16.32 13.84 -2.99
N GLY A 147 -17.23 14.49 -3.73
CA GLY A 147 -18.67 14.44 -3.46
C GLY A 147 -19.22 13.03 -3.53
N VAL A 148 -18.84 12.27 -4.56
CA VAL A 148 -19.26 10.86 -4.71
C VAL A 148 -18.73 10.01 -3.56
N VAL A 149 -17.46 10.17 -3.17
CA VAL A 149 -16.87 9.44 -2.03
C VAL A 149 -17.64 9.75 -0.74
N ILE A 150 -17.95 11.03 -0.47
CA ILE A 150 -18.72 11.44 0.72
C ILE A 150 -20.12 10.81 0.69
N VAL A 151 -20.83 10.90 -0.43
CA VAL A 151 -22.18 10.33 -0.59
C VAL A 151 -22.16 8.81 -0.38
N CYS A 152 -21.19 8.12 -0.97
CA CYS A 152 -21.04 6.66 -0.80
C CYS A 152 -20.75 6.27 0.66
N ASN A 153 -19.94 7.06 1.38
CA ASN A 153 -19.63 6.79 2.78
C ASN A 153 -20.81 7.04 3.72
N ILE A 154 -21.58 8.11 3.48
CA ILE A 154 -22.66 8.52 4.39
C ILE A 154 -23.95 7.74 4.10
N TRP A 155 -24.37 7.68 2.84
CA TRP A 155 -25.64 7.10 2.41
C TRP A 155 -25.50 5.73 1.72
N GLY A 156 -24.28 5.32 1.36
CA GLY A 156 -24.04 4.04 0.74
C GLY A 156 -24.44 2.85 1.61
N LYS A 157 -24.94 1.80 0.95
CA LYS A 157 -25.29 0.51 1.59
C LYS A 157 -24.59 -0.63 0.88
N GLY A 158 -24.24 -1.68 1.60
CA GLY A 158 -23.57 -2.86 1.04
C GLY A 158 -22.25 -2.51 0.35
N MET A 159 -22.08 -2.93 -0.90
CA MET A 159 -20.87 -2.73 -1.69
C MET A 159 -20.53 -1.25 -1.96
N VAL A 160 -21.53 -0.38 -2.10
CA VAL A 160 -21.32 1.06 -2.33
C VAL A 160 -20.57 1.70 -1.17
N LYS A 161 -20.85 1.29 0.05
CA LYS A 161 -20.16 1.78 1.26
C LYS A 161 -18.72 1.25 1.38
N ILE A 162 -18.41 0.10 0.76
CA ILE A 162 -17.07 -0.51 0.80
C ILE A 162 -16.14 0.10 -0.24
N LEU A 163 -16.68 0.46 -1.40
CA LEU A 163 -15.92 0.87 -2.59
C LEU A 163 -16.07 2.37 -2.92
N PRO A 164 -16.11 3.28 -1.93
CA PRO A 164 -16.39 4.70 -2.19
C PRO A 164 -15.33 5.32 -3.10
N ILE A 165 -14.06 4.98 -2.92
CA ILE A 165 -12.94 5.50 -3.72
C ILE A 165 -13.06 5.03 -5.17
N LEU A 166 -13.28 3.73 -5.39
CA LEU A 166 -13.45 3.18 -6.74
C LEU A 166 -14.64 3.82 -7.47
N ILE A 167 -15.78 3.97 -6.78
CA ILE A 167 -16.96 4.60 -7.37
C ILE A 167 -16.68 6.08 -7.68
N GLY A 168 -15.98 6.79 -6.79
CA GLY A 168 -15.54 8.17 -7.01
C GLY A 168 -14.67 8.31 -8.26
N VAL A 169 -13.69 7.41 -8.42
CA VAL A 169 -12.83 7.37 -9.63
C VAL A 169 -13.64 7.09 -10.88
N LEU A 170 -14.52 6.08 -10.88
CA LEU A 170 -15.33 5.72 -12.05
C LEU A 170 -16.28 6.83 -12.46
N VAL A 171 -16.96 7.48 -11.49
CA VAL A 171 -17.87 8.58 -11.79
C VAL A 171 -17.12 9.81 -12.28
N SER A 172 -16.00 10.20 -11.63
CA SER A 172 -15.19 11.32 -12.10
C SER A 172 -14.57 11.04 -13.47
N TYR A 173 -14.18 9.80 -13.76
CA TYR A 173 -13.69 9.39 -15.06
C TYR A 173 -14.81 9.49 -16.13
N ALA A 174 -16.04 9.06 -15.82
CA ALA A 174 -17.19 9.25 -16.72
C ALA A 174 -17.46 10.73 -17.01
N VAL A 175 -17.35 11.60 -16.01
CA VAL A 175 -17.44 13.06 -16.22
C VAL A 175 -16.28 13.56 -17.08
N ALA A 176 -15.06 13.08 -16.86
CA ALA A 176 -13.90 13.44 -17.67
C ALA A 176 -14.07 13.05 -19.14
N LEU A 177 -14.70 11.89 -19.42
CA LEU A 177 -15.06 11.48 -20.78
C LEU A 177 -16.03 12.45 -21.46
N VAL A 178 -17.09 12.84 -20.75
CA VAL A 178 -18.12 13.76 -21.26
C VAL A 178 -17.55 15.17 -21.49
N THR A 179 -16.62 15.59 -20.62
CA THR A 179 -15.97 16.92 -20.73
C THR A 179 -14.80 16.95 -21.71
N GLY A 180 -14.45 15.80 -22.36
CA GLY A 180 -13.34 15.71 -23.31
C GLY A 180 -11.97 15.83 -22.67
N ALA A 181 -11.85 15.60 -21.36
CA ALA A 181 -10.58 15.68 -20.62
C ALA A 181 -9.71 14.40 -20.73
N VAL A 182 -10.20 13.36 -21.42
CA VAL A 182 -9.51 12.08 -21.57
C VAL A 182 -8.82 11.99 -22.92
N ASP A 183 -7.51 11.71 -22.92
CA ASP A 183 -6.75 11.42 -24.13
C ASP A 183 -6.77 9.92 -24.44
N PHE A 184 -7.50 9.53 -25.50
CA PHE A 184 -7.59 8.16 -25.96
C PHE A 184 -6.36 7.69 -26.75
N GLN A 185 -5.51 8.60 -27.25
CA GLN A 185 -4.34 8.22 -28.02
C GLN A 185 -3.34 7.47 -27.15
N THR A 186 -3.15 7.92 -25.91
CA THR A 186 -2.30 7.26 -24.93
C THR A 186 -2.77 5.83 -24.63
N ILE A 187 -4.09 5.61 -24.54
CA ILE A 187 -4.67 4.29 -24.31
C ILE A 187 -4.45 3.37 -25.52
N GLY A 188 -4.64 3.91 -26.74
CA GLY A 188 -4.44 3.14 -27.97
C GLY A 188 -2.99 2.74 -28.24
N ALA A 189 -2.03 3.52 -27.76
CA ALA A 189 -0.59 3.26 -27.90
C ALA A 189 -0.05 2.27 -26.83
N ALA A 190 -0.81 1.95 -25.79
CA ALA A 190 -0.40 1.07 -24.73
C ALA A 190 -0.25 -0.38 -25.22
N ALA A 191 0.83 -1.05 -24.82
CA ALA A 191 1.04 -2.46 -25.12
C ALA A 191 0.05 -3.35 -24.34
N TRP A 192 -0.62 -4.27 -25.03
CA TRP A 192 -1.56 -5.21 -24.42
C TRP A 192 -0.88 -6.27 -23.56
N PHE A 193 0.37 -6.62 -23.89
CA PHE A 193 1.17 -7.59 -23.18
C PHE A 193 2.59 -7.05 -22.99
N GLY A 194 3.14 -7.21 -21.79
CA GLY A 194 4.49 -6.80 -21.47
C GLY A 194 4.97 -7.46 -20.18
N ILE A 195 6.29 -7.54 -20.01
CA ILE A 195 6.87 -7.97 -18.74
C ILE A 195 6.77 -6.78 -17.77
N PRO A 196 6.10 -6.92 -16.61
CA PRO A 196 5.84 -5.81 -15.68
C PRO A 196 7.05 -5.53 -14.79
N LEU A 197 8.26 -5.58 -15.34
CA LEU A 197 9.51 -5.33 -14.63
C LEU A 197 10.36 -4.36 -15.47
N HIS A 198 10.73 -3.25 -14.87
CA HIS A 198 11.53 -2.20 -15.49
C HIS A 198 12.87 -2.07 -14.77
N LYS A 199 13.96 -2.38 -15.45
CA LYS A 199 15.32 -2.33 -14.87
C LYS A 199 15.66 -0.96 -14.29
N ASP A 200 15.16 0.10 -14.91
CA ASP A 200 15.43 1.49 -14.56
C ASP A 200 14.83 1.90 -13.19
N SER A 201 13.95 1.10 -12.61
CA SER A 201 13.37 1.32 -11.26
C SER A 201 13.79 0.24 -10.25
N MET A 202 14.48 -0.83 -10.68
CA MET A 202 14.83 -1.93 -9.78
C MET A 202 15.86 -1.50 -8.73
N GLY A 203 15.49 -1.55 -7.45
CA GLY A 203 16.38 -1.29 -6.33
C GLY A 203 17.55 -2.27 -6.24
N LEU A 204 17.42 -3.47 -6.80
CA LEU A 204 18.49 -4.48 -6.81
C LEU A 204 19.80 -3.97 -7.39
N PHE A 205 19.74 -3.09 -8.41
CA PHE A 205 20.92 -2.57 -9.11
C PHE A 205 21.44 -1.24 -8.54
N ALA A 206 20.74 -0.67 -7.55
CA ALA A 206 21.08 0.62 -6.96
C ALA A 206 21.73 0.52 -5.57
N ILE A 207 22.13 -0.67 -5.15
CA ILE A 207 22.84 -0.91 -3.89
C ILE A 207 24.35 -0.77 -4.16
N ASP A 208 24.81 0.45 -4.36
CA ASP A 208 26.19 0.76 -4.81
C ASP A 208 27.02 1.52 -3.77
N GLY A 209 26.42 1.88 -2.63
CA GLY A 209 27.07 2.68 -1.58
C GLY A 209 27.32 4.14 -1.96
N SER A 210 26.70 4.64 -3.03
CA SER A 210 26.79 6.05 -3.44
C SER A 210 26.18 6.99 -2.38
N GLU A 211 26.52 8.26 -2.44
CA GLU A 211 25.98 9.29 -1.55
C GLU A 211 24.45 9.38 -1.69
N THR A 212 23.93 9.26 -2.91
CA THR A 212 22.50 9.24 -3.22
C THR A 212 21.81 8.04 -2.56
N PHE A 213 22.41 6.84 -2.65
CA PHE A 213 21.90 5.65 -1.99
C PHE A 213 21.85 5.82 -0.46
N ILE A 214 22.95 6.30 0.14
CA ILE A 214 23.03 6.53 1.58
C ILE A 214 21.98 7.54 2.03
N SER A 215 21.81 8.65 1.31
CA SER A 215 20.78 9.65 1.57
C SER A 215 19.37 9.06 1.49
N ALA A 216 19.09 8.24 0.47
CA ALA A 216 17.81 7.54 0.32
C ALA A 216 17.54 6.60 1.51
N VAL A 217 18.56 5.87 1.97
CA VAL A 217 18.46 4.97 3.14
C VAL A 217 18.09 5.75 4.40
N PHE A 218 18.79 6.86 4.71
CA PHE A 218 18.47 7.67 5.88
C PHE A 218 17.09 8.34 5.81
N THR A 219 16.59 8.60 4.61
CA THR A 219 15.27 9.18 4.39
C THR A 219 14.14 8.14 4.52
N ILE A 220 14.30 6.97 3.91
CA ILE A 220 13.22 5.99 3.73
C ILE A 220 13.19 4.93 4.84
N VAL A 221 14.34 4.41 5.27
CA VAL A 221 14.37 3.31 6.24
C VAL A 221 13.68 3.64 7.58
N PRO A 222 13.79 4.85 8.14
CA PRO A 222 13.08 5.19 9.37
C PRO A 222 11.55 5.11 9.27
N ILE A 223 10.98 5.24 8.06
CA ILE A 223 9.54 5.14 7.83
C ILE A 223 9.02 3.73 8.18
N ALA A 224 9.89 2.71 8.12
CA ALA A 224 9.56 1.35 8.53
C ALA A 224 8.98 1.27 9.95
N LEU A 225 9.43 2.14 10.87
CA LEU A 225 8.90 2.17 12.24
C LEU A 225 7.43 2.59 12.26
N ALA A 226 7.04 3.56 11.43
CA ALA A 226 5.65 4.02 11.32
C ALA A 226 4.77 2.94 10.68
N THR A 227 5.22 2.33 9.60
CA THR A 227 4.45 1.32 8.88
C THR A 227 4.35 -0.01 9.63
N MET A 228 5.33 -0.37 10.45
CA MET A 228 5.18 -1.48 11.40
C MET A 228 4.06 -1.24 12.41
N MET A 229 3.87 0.01 12.86
CA MET A 229 2.77 0.37 13.75
C MET A 229 1.42 0.26 13.05
N GLU A 230 1.34 0.71 11.79
CA GLU A 230 0.18 0.54 10.93
C GLU A 230 -0.17 -0.95 10.79
N HIS A 231 0.79 -1.80 10.42
CA HIS A 231 0.62 -3.24 10.32
C HIS A 231 0.09 -3.89 11.60
N ILE A 232 0.63 -3.52 12.76
CA ILE A 232 0.15 -4.02 14.06
C ILE A 232 -1.31 -3.62 14.29
N GLY A 233 -1.67 -2.38 13.93
CA GLY A 233 -3.04 -1.88 14.00
C GLY A 233 -3.99 -2.67 13.09
N ASP A 234 -3.59 -2.93 11.87
CA ASP A 234 -4.37 -3.69 10.88
C ASP A 234 -4.60 -5.14 11.34
N ILE A 235 -3.55 -5.82 11.82
CA ILE A 235 -3.68 -7.18 12.36
C ILE A 235 -4.63 -7.21 13.59
N ALA A 236 -4.60 -6.17 14.42
CA ALA A 236 -5.54 -6.04 15.53
C ALA A 236 -6.98 -5.81 15.02
N ALA A 237 -7.17 -4.97 13.99
CA ALA A 237 -8.47 -4.72 13.38
C ALA A 237 -9.04 -5.97 12.69
N ILE A 238 -8.23 -6.70 11.93
CA ILE A 238 -8.61 -7.98 11.32
C ILE A 238 -8.97 -8.99 12.41
N SER A 239 -8.19 -9.05 13.51
CA SER A 239 -8.48 -9.94 14.64
C SER A 239 -9.83 -9.63 15.28
N ALA A 240 -10.14 -8.35 15.50
CA ALA A 240 -11.42 -7.89 16.06
C ALA A 240 -12.59 -8.22 15.10
N THR A 241 -12.41 -8.01 13.80
CA THR A 241 -13.41 -8.24 12.77
C THR A 241 -13.76 -9.72 12.64
N THR A 242 -12.76 -10.60 12.69
CA THR A 242 -12.93 -12.04 12.47
C THR A 242 -13.23 -12.81 13.75
N GLY A 243 -13.04 -12.20 14.92
CA GLY A 243 -13.13 -12.87 16.23
C GLY A 243 -11.98 -13.83 16.53
N LYS A 244 -10.89 -13.79 15.75
CA LYS A 244 -9.70 -14.64 15.92
C LYS A 244 -8.50 -13.78 16.35
N ASN A 245 -7.63 -14.31 17.20
CA ASN A 245 -6.46 -13.57 17.67
C ASN A 245 -5.22 -13.88 16.82
N TYR A 246 -5.02 -13.13 15.73
CA TYR A 246 -3.88 -13.29 14.82
C TYR A 246 -2.56 -12.76 15.40
N ILE A 247 -2.64 -11.92 16.42
CA ILE A 247 -1.46 -11.48 17.19
C ILE A 247 -0.80 -12.67 17.91
N ARG A 248 -1.62 -13.66 18.30
CA ARG A 248 -1.15 -14.88 18.99
C ARG A 248 -0.90 -16.02 18.00
N ASP A 249 -1.81 -16.27 17.06
CA ASP A 249 -1.74 -17.36 16.08
C ASP A 249 -2.17 -16.83 14.69
N PRO A 250 -1.26 -16.78 13.71
CA PRO A 250 0.08 -17.37 13.61
C PRO A 250 1.17 -16.67 14.40
N GLY A 251 0.87 -15.51 14.98
CA GLY A 251 1.78 -14.68 15.77
C GLY A 251 2.25 -13.44 15.00
N LEU A 252 2.35 -12.31 15.71
CA LEU A 252 2.74 -11.03 15.13
C LEU A 252 4.14 -11.07 14.47
N ASN A 253 5.04 -11.91 14.97
CA ASN A 253 6.35 -12.14 14.35
C ASN A 253 6.21 -12.64 12.90
N LYS A 254 5.26 -13.56 12.63
CA LYS A 254 5.08 -14.11 11.27
C LYS A 254 4.40 -13.11 10.34
N THR A 255 3.43 -12.34 10.84
CA THR A 255 2.77 -11.33 10.01
C THR A 255 3.73 -10.20 9.66
N LEU A 256 4.55 -9.72 10.61
CA LEU A 256 5.61 -8.75 10.35
C LEU A 256 6.69 -9.30 9.41
N LEU A 257 7.07 -10.58 9.57
CA LEU A 257 8.01 -11.22 8.64
C LEU A 257 7.45 -11.23 7.22
N GLY A 258 6.17 -11.57 7.07
CA GLY A 258 5.50 -11.61 5.77
C GLY A 258 5.45 -10.25 5.11
N ASP A 259 5.05 -9.24 5.85
CA ASP A 259 4.96 -7.84 5.36
C ASP A 259 6.34 -7.28 5.02
N GLY A 260 7.34 -7.52 5.89
CA GLY A 260 8.72 -7.08 5.65
C GLY A 260 9.37 -7.72 4.45
N LEU A 261 9.22 -9.03 4.26
CA LEU A 261 9.75 -9.72 3.09
C LEU A 261 9.02 -9.32 1.81
N ALA A 262 7.69 -9.07 1.86
CA ALA A 262 6.94 -8.54 0.74
C ALA A 262 7.42 -7.14 0.35
N THR A 263 7.68 -6.27 1.33
CA THR A 263 8.25 -4.93 1.14
C THR A 263 9.67 -5.00 0.56
N ALA A 264 10.52 -5.86 1.12
CA ALA A 264 11.88 -6.04 0.60
C ALA A 264 11.89 -6.53 -0.86
N MET A 265 11.06 -7.52 -1.17
CA MET A 265 10.90 -8.04 -2.53
C MET A 265 10.39 -6.95 -3.48
N ALA A 266 9.38 -6.17 -3.08
CA ALA A 266 8.84 -5.09 -3.90
C ALA A 266 9.92 -4.04 -4.23
N GLY A 267 10.67 -3.58 -3.23
CA GLY A 267 11.77 -2.63 -3.44
C GLY A 267 12.86 -3.16 -4.38
N LEU A 268 13.26 -4.42 -4.24
CA LEU A 268 14.24 -5.04 -5.14
C LEU A 268 13.74 -5.11 -6.58
N LEU A 269 12.45 -5.36 -6.79
CA LEU A 269 11.82 -5.47 -8.12
C LEU A 269 11.42 -4.11 -8.72
N GLY A 270 11.63 -3.00 -8.02
CA GLY A 270 11.29 -1.65 -8.49
C GLY A 270 9.84 -1.25 -8.24
N GLY A 271 9.21 -1.85 -7.23
CA GLY A 271 7.90 -1.47 -6.71
C GLY A 271 8.00 -0.65 -5.42
N PRO A 272 6.90 0.00 -5.01
CA PRO A 272 6.80 0.66 -3.70
C PRO A 272 6.73 -0.38 -2.57
N ALA A 273 6.91 0.09 -1.32
CA ALA A 273 6.71 -0.76 -0.15
C ALA A 273 5.30 -1.35 -0.12
N ASN A 274 5.19 -2.60 0.30
CA ASN A 274 3.91 -3.23 0.59
C ASN A 274 3.49 -2.98 2.05
N THR A 275 2.18 -3.00 2.30
CA THR A 275 1.58 -2.97 3.63
C THR A 275 0.22 -3.67 3.61
N THR A 276 -0.26 -4.08 4.77
CA THR A 276 -1.64 -4.59 4.91
C THR A 276 -2.66 -3.49 4.67
N TYR A 277 -3.80 -3.83 4.05
CA TYR A 277 -4.84 -2.85 3.67
C TYR A 277 -6.05 -2.89 4.58
N GLY A 278 -6.34 -1.74 5.20
CA GLY A 278 -7.53 -1.52 6.01
C GLY A 278 -8.82 -1.57 5.20
N GLU A 279 -8.81 -1.16 3.93
CA GLU A 279 -9.95 -1.24 3.01
C GLU A 279 -10.44 -2.68 2.84
N ASN A 280 -9.53 -3.62 2.72
CA ASN A 280 -9.87 -5.04 2.61
C ASN A 280 -10.44 -5.59 3.93
N THR A 281 -10.03 -5.05 5.07
CA THR A 281 -10.67 -5.35 6.37
C THR A 281 -12.13 -4.89 6.40
N GLY A 282 -12.44 -3.76 5.73
CA GLY A 282 -13.81 -3.30 5.51
C GLY A 282 -14.66 -4.30 4.71
N VAL A 283 -14.08 -4.93 3.67
CA VAL A 283 -14.75 -6.00 2.90
C VAL A 283 -15.03 -7.20 3.80
N LEU A 284 -14.05 -7.64 4.62
CA LEU A 284 -14.25 -8.74 5.58
C LEU A 284 -15.40 -8.45 6.55
N ALA A 285 -15.45 -7.23 7.11
CA ALA A 285 -16.48 -6.82 8.06
C ALA A 285 -17.89 -6.89 7.47
N LEU A 286 -18.05 -6.55 6.19
CA LEU A 286 -19.35 -6.52 5.52
C LEU A 286 -19.77 -7.88 4.97
N THR A 287 -18.86 -8.61 4.35
CA THR A 287 -19.16 -9.93 3.76
C THR A 287 -19.26 -11.03 4.81
N LYS A 288 -18.61 -10.84 5.97
CA LYS A 288 -18.44 -11.83 7.05
C LYS A 288 -17.82 -13.14 6.55
N ILE A 289 -17.06 -13.08 5.47
CA ILE A 289 -16.34 -14.20 4.90
C ILE A 289 -14.86 -14.01 5.20
N TYR A 290 -14.33 -14.90 6.02
CA TYR A 290 -12.98 -14.81 6.59
C TYR A 290 -12.06 -15.91 6.10
N ASP A 291 -12.40 -16.50 4.93
CA ASP A 291 -11.56 -17.54 4.32
C ASP A 291 -10.35 -16.87 3.63
N PRO A 292 -9.12 -17.18 4.06
CA PRO A 292 -7.92 -16.61 3.45
C PRO A 292 -7.69 -17.01 1.98
N LEU A 293 -8.45 -17.97 1.46
CA LEU A 293 -8.40 -18.37 0.05
C LEU A 293 -9.21 -17.45 -0.88
N VAL A 294 -9.98 -16.52 -0.33
CA VAL A 294 -10.72 -15.48 -1.07
C VAL A 294 -9.80 -14.34 -1.45
#